data_2bab12968feff7921a3e557a7676024e
#
_entry.id   2bab12968feff7921a3e557a7676024e
#
_cell.length_a   1.000
_cell.length_b   1.000
_cell.length_c   1.000
_cell.angle_alpha   90.00
_cell.angle_beta   90.00
_cell.angle_gamma   90.00
#
_symmetry.space_group_name_H-M   'P 1'
#
loop_
_entity.id
_entity.type
_entity.pdbx_description
1 polymer ?
#
loop_
_entity_poly.entity_id
_entity_poly.type
_entity_poly.pdbx_seq_one_letter_code
_entity_poly.pdbx_strand_id
1 'polypeptide(L)'
;MMKKLILLALFSFVFLYACKETPTNPKISTSIAAVGTDMAENAVIYEANIRQYSPEGTFNAFTKDIPLLKELGVKIIWVMPINPISKVKRKAKGDLFTSDIEDPAGREKYLGSYYAVSDYKAINPEFGSLEDFKDLVATAHKNDIYVILDWVPNHTGWDHPWIYEHPDYYTQNEAGEIIDPSNPETGASWGWTDTADLNYSNPAMRTAMIDALRYWVKTADIDGYRMDVAHQVPVAFFEKATASLQEIKPVFMLAEAEQPNLMEKAFDMHYAWEFHHLLNDISKGHKNLTELDAYLSKMDTVLAADDINMNFITNHDENSWAGTLAERMPAQKEIFTALIYTLPG
;
A
#
# COMPACT_ATOMS: atom_id res chain seq x y z
N MET A 1 -30.55 67.59 68.97
CA MET A 1 -30.94 67.32 67.54
C MET A 1 -29.82 66.47 66.94
N MET A 2 -30.03 65.12 66.88
CA MET A 2 -29.02 64.19 66.42
C MET A 2 -29.38 63.76 64.98
N LYS A 3 -28.41 64.05 64.08
CA LYS A 3 -28.47 63.53 62.69
C LYS A 3 -27.92 62.10 62.64
N LYS A 4 -28.78 61.14 62.25
CA LYS A 4 -28.36 59.77 62.02
C LYS A 4 -27.66 59.67 60.66
N LEU A 5 -26.43 59.17 60.68
CA LEU A 5 -25.64 58.85 59.50
C LEU A 5 -25.94 57.39 59.11
N ILE A 6 -26.53 57.13 57.94
CA ILE A 6 -26.75 55.82 57.40
C ILE A 6 -25.54 55.42 56.54
N LEU A 7 -24.81 54.40 56.98
CA LEU A 7 -23.69 53.85 56.27
C LEU A 7 -24.18 52.77 55.34
N LEU A 8 -24.10 53.01 54.01
CA LEU A 8 -24.46 52.02 52.96
C LEU A 8 -23.22 51.16 52.70
N ALA A 9 -23.24 49.87 53.11
CA ALA A 9 -22.22 48.92 52.77
C ALA A 9 -22.51 48.28 51.41
N LEU A 10 -21.71 48.62 50.39
CA LEU A 10 -21.71 47.93 49.10
C LEU A 10 -20.98 46.60 49.25
N PHE A 11 -21.69 45.48 49.17
CA PHE A 11 -21.12 44.15 49.02
C PHE A 11 -20.83 43.89 47.54
N SER A 12 -19.54 44.00 47.17
CA SER A 12 -19.10 43.56 45.83
C SER A 12 -18.95 42.04 45.82
N PHE A 13 -19.88 41.34 45.14
CA PHE A 13 -19.72 39.93 44.83
C PHE A 13 -18.74 39.78 43.68
N VAL A 14 -17.51 39.34 43.98
CA VAL A 14 -16.56 38.89 42.96
C VAL A 14 -16.92 37.44 42.61
N PHE A 15 -17.51 37.25 41.46
CA PHE A 15 -17.66 35.90 40.88
C PHE A 15 -16.29 35.42 40.35
N LEU A 16 -15.63 34.57 41.11
CA LEU A 16 -14.50 33.78 40.61
C LEU A 16 -15.08 32.70 39.68
N TYR A 17 -15.01 32.97 38.38
CA TYR A 17 -15.14 31.89 37.39
C TYR A 17 -13.91 31.03 37.50
N ALA A 18 -13.97 29.89 38.23
CA ALA A 18 -13.04 28.81 38.13
C ALA A 18 -13.25 28.12 36.77
N CYS A 19 -12.41 28.42 35.79
CA CYS A 19 -12.28 27.56 34.64
C CYS A 19 -11.88 26.16 35.15
N LYS A 20 -12.81 25.21 35.11
CA LYS A 20 -12.48 23.79 35.17
C LYS A 20 -11.70 23.47 33.89
N GLU A 21 -10.38 23.45 33.98
CA GLU A 21 -9.57 22.76 32.99
C GLU A 21 -10.00 21.30 33.02
N THR A 22 -10.67 20.86 31.95
CA THR A 22 -10.85 19.45 31.66
C THR A 22 -9.42 18.86 31.56
N PRO A 23 -9.10 17.80 32.30
CA PRO A 23 -7.80 17.18 32.12
C PRO A 23 -7.70 16.70 30.68
N THR A 24 -6.93 17.40 29.86
CA THR A 24 -6.45 16.89 28.61
C THR A 24 -5.57 15.71 28.97
N ASN A 25 -6.09 14.50 28.75
CA ASN A 25 -5.23 13.32 28.71
C ASN A 25 -4.05 13.70 27.81
N PRO A 26 -2.80 13.56 28.26
CA PRO A 26 -1.68 13.74 27.38
C PRO A 26 -1.89 12.76 26.24
N LYS A 27 -2.12 13.26 25.01
CA LYS A 27 -1.98 12.43 23.82
C LYS A 27 -0.56 11.89 23.91
N ILE A 28 -0.41 10.61 24.27
CA ILE A 28 0.83 9.91 24.12
C ILE A 28 1.10 10.03 22.63
N SER A 29 2.09 10.86 22.27
CA SER A 29 2.57 10.91 20.90
C SER A 29 3.10 9.51 20.59
N THR A 30 2.34 8.76 19.83
CA THR A 30 2.72 7.44 19.31
C THR A 30 3.51 7.61 18.02
N SER A 31 4.17 8.76 17.84
CA SER A 31 4.97 8.99 16.65
C SER A 31 6.19 8.07 16.69
N ILE A 32 6.16 7.06 15.83
CA ILE A 32 7.35 6.32 15.43
C ILE A 32 8.40 7.30 14.87
N ALA A 33 9.68 6.95 14.91
CA ALA A 33 10.72 7.74 14.26
C ALA A 33 10.38 7.94 12.76
N ALA A 34 10.84 9.04 12.17
CA ALA A 34 10.68 9.22 10.72
C ALA A 34 11.39 8.08 9.97
N VAL A 35 10.84 7.68 8.83
CA VAL A 35 11.49 6.73 7.93
C VAL A 35 12.84 7.30 7.51
N GLY A 36 13.88 6.47 7.51
CA GLY A 36 15.23 6.85 7.11
C GLY A 36 15.93 5.68 6.40
N THR A 37 16.97 5.97 5.63
CA THR A 37 17.72 5.00 4.82
C THR A 37 18.23 3.84 5.68
N ASP A 38 18.86 4.11 6.83
CA ASP A 38 19.39 3.08 7.75
C ASP A 38 18.29 2.08 8.19
N MET A 39 17.05 2.52 8.31
CA MET A 39 15.92 1.64 8.63
C MET A 39 15.54 0.81 7.42
N ALA A 40 15.45 1.42 6.23
CA ALA A 40 15.03 0.76 5.01
C ALA A 40 16.01 -0.36 4.58
N GLU A 41 17.32 -0.12 4.67
CA GLU A 41 18.38 -1.09 4.34
C GLU A 41 18.32 -2.40 5.16
N ASN A 42 17.77 -2.33 6.37
CA ASN A 42 17.70 -3.49 7.28
C ASN A 42 16.26 -3.92 7.56
N ALA A 43 15.29 -3.41 6.79
CA ALA A 43 13.89 -3.65 7.08
C ALA A 43 13.43 -5.04 6.63
N VAL A 44 12.86 -5.81 7.54
CA VAL A 44 12.04 -6.96 7.18
C VAL A 44 10.64 -6.47 6.89
N ILE A 45 10.17 -6.69 5.65
CA ILE A 45 8.83 -6.34 5.20
C ILE A 45 7.92 -7.56 5.32
N TYR A 46 6.79 -7.40 6.01
CA TYR A 46 5.74 -8.41 6.10
C TYR A 46 4.55 -8.01 5.21
N GLU A 47 4.31 -8.78 4.15
CA GLU A 47 3.14 -8.62 3.29
C GLU A 47 1.89 -9.20 3.98
N ALA A 48 0.91 -8.35 4.25
CA ALA A 48 -0.29 -8.68 5.01
C ALA A 48 -1.54 -8.72 4.12
N ASN A 49 -2.02 -9.92 3.78
CA ASN A 49 -3.33 -10.11 3.19
C ASN A 49 -4.37 -10.24 4.32
N ILE A 50 -5.08 -9.16 4.62
CA ILE A 50 -6.01 -9.10 5.76
C ILE A 50 -7.10 -10.17 5.67
N ARG A 51 -7.68 -10.41 4.47
CA ARG A 51 -8.73 -11.42 4.28
C ARG A 51 -8.25 -12.84 4.58
N GLN A 52 -7.00 -13.15 4.24
CA GLN A 52 -6.46 -14.51 4.34
C GLN A 52 -5.67 -14.76 5.63
N TYR A 53 -5.39 -13.71 6.40
CA TYR A 53 -4.56 -13.81 7.60
C TYR A 53 -5.21 -14.64 8.70
N SER A 54 -6.51 -14.48 8.90
CA SER A 54 -7.27 -15.16 9.93
C SER A 54 -8.62 -15.64 9.41
N PRO A 55 -9.30 -16.55 10.12
CA PRO A 55 -10.67 -16.95 9.77
C PRO A 55 -11.66 -15.79 9.71
N GLU A 56 -11.44 -14.74 10.53
CA GLU A 56 -12.27 -13.53 10.56
C GLU A 56 -11.98 -12.62 9.36
N GLY A 57 -10.75 -12.59 8.86
CA GLY A 57 -10.33 -11.77 7.73
C GLY A 57 -10.43 -10.26 8.00
N THR A 58 -10.17 -9.80 9.23
CA THR A 58 -10.40 -8.41 9.66
C THR A 58 -9.14 -7.73 10.20
N PHE A 59 -9.12 -6.38 10.16
CA PHE A 59 -8.05 -5.59 10.79
C PHE A 59 -7.89 -5.92 12.27
N ASN A 60 -9.00 -6.06 13.00
CA ASN A 60 -8.97 -6.37 14.43
C ASN A 60 -8.34 -7.73 14.75
N ALA A 61 -8.52 -8.72 13.87
CA ALA A 61 -7.87 -10.01 14.04
C ALA A 61 -6.36 -9.91 13.81
N PHE A 62 -5.95 -9.23 12.73
CA PHE A 62 -4.54 -9.01 12.41
C PHE A 62 -3.81 -8.17 13.48
N THR A 63 -4.45 -7.11 13.98
CA THR A 63 -3.88 -6.19 14.97
C THR A 63 -3.40 -6.89 16.24
N LYS A 64 -4.07 -7.97 16.65
CA LYS A 64 -3.70 -8.74 17.84
C LYS A 64 -2.31 -9.37 17.75
N ASP A 65 -1.88 -9.69 16.54
CA ASP A 65 -0.63 -10.42 16.29
C ASP A 65 0.54 -9.50 15.93
N ILE A 66 0.33 -8.17 15.84
CA ILE A 66 1.40 -7.20 15.59
C ILE A 66 2.57 -7.34 16.60
N PRO A 67 2.35 -7.57 17.91
CA PRO A 67 3.46 -7.83 18.83
C PRO A 67 4.31 -9.06 18.46
N LEU A 68 3.70 -10.10 17.90
CA LEU A 68 4.43 -11.28 17.42
C LEU A 68 5.27 -10.96 16.17
N LEU A 69 4.75 -10.12 15.28
CA LEU A 69 5.52 -9.65 14.14
C LEU A 69 6.75 -8.84 14.57
N LYS A 70 6.63 -8.03 15.63
CA LYS A 70 7.78 -7.36 16.25
C LYS A 70 8.83 -8.34 16.75
N GLU A 71 8.41 -9.42 17.43
CA GLU A 71 9.31 -10.47 17.93
C GLU A 71 10.03 -11.20 16.79
N LEU A 72 9.38 -11.33 15.61
CA LEU A 72 9.99 -11.87 14.39
C LEU A 72 10.96 -10.90 13.71
N GLY A 73 11.07 -9.65 14.17
CA GLY A 73 11.95 -8.64 13.60
C GLY A 73 11.32 -7.87 12.43
N VAL A 74 10.02 -7.98 12.21
CA VAL A 74 9.32 -7.20 11.18
C VAL A 74 9.46 -5.71 11.49
N LYS A 75 9.80 -4.93 10.48
CA LYS A 75 9.99 -3.49 10.57
C LYS A 75 8.94 -2.72 9.78
N ILE A 76 8.47 -3.28 8.68
CA ILE A 76 7.42 -2.69 7.84
C ILE A 76 6.31 -3.73 7.63
N ILE A 77 5.08 -3.35 7.87
CA ILE A 77 3.91 -4.10 7.43
C ILE A 77 3.41 -3.46 6.12
N TRP A 78 3.49 -4.21 5.03
CA TRP A 78 2.84 -3.86 3.78
C TRP A 78 1.44 -4.49 3.76
N VAL A 79 0.42 -3.67 3.91
CA VAL A 79 -0.99 -4.11 3.86
C VAL A 79 -1.45 -4.13 2.42
N MET A 80 -1.84 -5.29 1.90
CA MET A 80 -2.46 -5.44 0.57
C MET A 80 -3.70 -4.54 0.43
N PRO A 81 -4.23 -4.28 -0.80
CA PRO A 81 -5.25 -3.25 -0.98
C PRO A 81 -6.44 -3.42 -0.04
N ILE A 82 -6.75 -2.34 0.69
CA ILE A 82 -7.82 -2.30 1.71
C ILE A 82 -9.11 -1.68 1.19
N ASN A 83 -9.11 -1.24 -0.05
CA ASN A 83 -10.21 -0.54 -0.67
C ASN A 83 -11.35 -1.50 -1.07
N PRO A 84 -12.60 -1.03 -1.23
CA PRO A 84 -13.68 -1.84 -1.74
C PRO A 84 -13.38 -2.35 -3.15
N ILE A 85 -13.77 -3.61 -3.42
CA ILE A 85 -13.54 -4.28 -4.69
C ILE A 85 -14.73 -4.03 -5.63
N SER A 86 -14.45 -3.70 -6.89
CA SER A 86 -15.43 -3.54 -7.94
C SER A 86 -16.37 -4.75 -8.06
N LYS A 87 -17.65 -4.44 -8.31
CA LYS A 87 -18.70 -5.44 -8.60
C LYS A 87 -19.02 -5.49 -10.09
N VAL A 88 -18.70 -4.43 -10.83
CA VAL A 88 -18.92 -4.36 -12.28
C VAL A 88 -17.76 -5.04 -12.99
N LYS A 89 -18.06 -5.87 -13.96
CA LYS A 89 -17.09 -6.73 -14.68
C LYS A 89 -16.18 -7.56 -13.73
N ARG A 90 -16.68 -7.90 -12.54
CA ARG A 90 -15.92 -8.72 -11.58
C ARG A 90 -15.65 -10.10 -12.18
N LYS A 91 -14.39 -10.49 -12.24
CA LYS A 91 -13.99 -11.80 -12.72
C LYS A 91 -14.46 -12.93 -11.80
N ALA A 92 -14.86 -14.03 -12.43
CA ALA A 92 -15.15 -15.29 -11.79
C ALA A 92 -14.02 -16.29 -12.12
N LYS A 93 -14.33 -17.42 -12.76
CA LYS A 93 -13.35 -18.42 -13.13
C LYS A 93 -13.00 -18.32 -14.62
N GLY A 94 -11.72 -18.30 -14.92
CA GLY A 94 -11.22 -18.11 -16.29
C GLY A 94 -11.61 -16.73 -16.82
N ASP A 95 -12.14 -16.66 -18.03
CA ASP A 95 -12.56 -15.41 -18.67
C ASP A 95 -13.99 -14.98 -18.35
N LEU A 96 -14.70 -15.73 -17.48
CA LEU A 96 -16.07 -15.39 -17.08
C LEU A 96 -16.11 -14.27 -16.09
N PHE A 97 -17.11 -13.41 -16.23
CA PHE A 97 -17.50 -12.43 -15.21
C PHE A 97 -18.57 -13.03 -14.28
N THR A 98 -18.69 -12.50 -13.07
CA THR A 98 -19.77 -12.92 -12.15
C THR A 98 -21.16 -12.68 -12.73
N SER A 99 -21.32 -11.67 -13.62
CA SER A 99 -22.57 -11.44 -14.37
C SER A 99 -23.01 -12.62 -15.24
N ASP A 100 -22.07 -13.43 -15.70
CA ASP A 100 -22.32 -14.57 -16.60
C ASP A 100 -22.80 -15.82 -15.84
N ILE A 101 -22.75 -15.79 -14.51
CA ILE A 101 -23.20 -16.87 -13.63
C ILE A 101 -24.68 -16.66 -13.32
N GLU A 102 -25.53 -17.61 -13.70
CA GLU A 102 -26.98 -17.52 -13.48
C GLU A 102 -27.37 -17.58 -12.01
N ASP A 103 -26.74 -18.48 -11.23
CA ASP A 103 -27.03 -18.68 -9.81
C ASP A 103 -26.46 -17.55 -8.95
N PRO A 104 -27.29 -16.75 -8.24
CA PRO A 104 -26.82 -15.68 -7.37
C PRO A 104 -25.85 -16.17 -6.28
N ALA A 105 -26.11 -17.32 -5.66
CA ALA A 105 -25.22 -17.89 -4.64
C ALA A 105 -23.89 -18.35 -5.24
N GLY A 106 -23.87 -18.70 -6.51
CA GLY A 106 -22.66 -18.95 -7.27
C GLY A 106 -21.82 -17.69 -7.48
N ARG A 107 -22.47 -16.55 -7.74
CA ARG A 107 -21.79 -15.24 -7.92
C ARG A 107 -21.05 -14.79 -6.67
N GLU A 108 -21.67 -14.96 -5.51
CA GLU A 108 -21.13 -14.52 -4.22
C GLU A 108 -19.84 -15.24 -3.81
N LYS A 109 -19.54 -16.39 -4.43
CA LYS A 109 -18.29 -17.13 -4.19
C LYS A 109 -17.05 -16.42 -4.76
N TYR A 110 -17.25 -15.50 -5.71
CA TYR A 110 -16.17 -14.78 -6.37
C TYR A 110 -16.08 -13.36 -5.83
N LEU A 111 -15.05 -13.13 -5.03
CA LEU A 111 -14.88 -11.87 -4.32
C LEU A 111 -14.22 -10.78 -5.19
N GLY A 112 -13.69 -11.14 -6.35
CA GLY A 112 -12.99 -10.23 -7.25
C GLY A 112 -11.55 -9.97 -6.84
N SER A 113 -10.84 -9.20 -7.66
CA SER A 113 -9.47 -8.78 -7.42
C SER A 113 -9.43 -7.61 -6.44
N TYR A 114 -8.53 -7.64 -5.46
CA TYR A 114 -8.20 -6.49 -4.59
C TYR A 114 -7.74 -5.27 -5.39
N TYR A 115 -7.17 -5.53 -6.58
CA TYR A 115 -6.64 -4.51 -7.47
C TYR A 115 -7.71 -3.85 -8.34
N ALA A 116 -8.94 -4.37 -8.38
CA ALA A 116 -10.08 -3.69 -9.01
C ALA A 116 -10.75 -2.72 -8.03
N VAL A 117 -10.04 -1.63 -7.68
CA VAL A 117 -10.45 -0.65 -6.66
C VAL A 117 -11.68 0.13 -7.11
N SER A 118 -12.74 0.13 -6.28
CA SER A 118 -13.97 0.90 -6.57
C SER A 118 -14.07 2.25 -5.86
N ASP A 119 -13.23 2.50 -4.85
CA ASP A 119 -13.12 3.81 -4.19
C ASP A 119 -11.78 3.90 -3.45
N TYR A 120 -10.93 4.84 -3.86
CA TYR A 120 -9.60 5.04 -3.27
C TYR A 120 -9.61 5.54 -1.82
N LYS A 121 -10.70 6.11 -1.34
CA LYS A 121 -10.78 6.72 0.01
C LYS A 121 -11.67 5.94 0.98
N ALA A 122 -12.22 4.81 0.54
CA ALA A 122 -13.05 3.94 1.37
C ALA A 122 -12.30 2.69 1.84
N ILE A 123 -12.74 2.15 2.97
CA ILE A 123 -12.33 0.83 3.47
C ILE A 123 -13.29 -0.23 2.92
N ASN A 124 -12.74 -1.37 2.52
CA ASN A 124 -13.55 -2.57 2.26
C ASN A 124 -14.27 -2.99 3.57
N PRO A 125 -15.61 -2.98 3.60
CA PRO A 125 -16.36 -3.26 4.83
C PRO A 125 -16.16 -4.69 5.36
N GLU A 126 -15.63 -5.60 4.56
CA GLU A 126 -15.26 -6.96 5.01
C GLU A 126 -14.10 -6.93 6.01
N PHE A 127 -13.21 -5.93 5.94
CA PHE A 127 -12.04 -5.84 6.81
C PHE A 127 -12.30 -5.11 8.12
N GLY A 128 -13.39 -4.35 8.20
CA GLY A 128 -13.76 -3.51 9.34
C GLY A 128 -14.00 -2.05 8.94
N SER A 129 -13.79 -1.16 9.88
CA SER A 129 -13.98 0.29 9.73
C SER A 129 -12.66 1.04 9.55
N LEU A 130 -12.76 2.33 9.22
CA LEU A 130 -11.60 3.24 9.21
C LEU A 130 -10.94 3.34 10.59
N GLU A 131 -11.71 3.31 11.67
CA GLU A 131 -11.15 3.35 13.03
C GLU A 131 -10.40 2.07 13.36
N ASP A 132 -10.89 0.88 12.95
CA ASP A 132 -10.17 -0.37 13.10
C ASP A 132 -8.82 -0.35 12.37
N PHE A 133 -8.79 0.25 11.17
CA PHE A 133 -7.54 0.43 10.44
C PHE A 133 -6.58 1.41 11.12
N LYS A 134 -7.09 2.53 11.65
CA LYS A 134 -6.27 3.46 12.44
C LYS A 134 -5.73 2.81 13.72
N ASP A 135 -6.50 1.95 14.37
CA ASP A 135 -6.05 1.19 15.54
C ASP A 135 -4.94 0.19 15.18
N LEU A 136 -5.01 -0.43 13.99
CA LEU A 136 -3.94 -1.25 13.44
C LEU A 136 -2.66 -0.43 13.29
N VAL A 137 -2.72 0.72 12.62
CA VAL A 137 -1.56 1.60 12.40
C VAL A 137 -0.99 2.08 13.74
N ALA A 138 -1.83 2.55 14.65
CA ALA A 138 -1.39 3.00 15.97
C ALA A 138 -0.76 1.87 16.81
N THR A 139 -1.24 0.64 16.65
CA THR A 139 -0.66 -0.54 17.32
C THR A 139 0.68 -0.90 16.71
N ALA A 140 0.83 -0.83 15.38
CA ALA A 140 2.11 -1.04 14.72
C ALA A 140 3.14 -0.01 15.18
N HIS A 141 2.79 1.27 15.22
CA HIS A 141 3.67 2.35 15.70
C HIS A 141 4.12 2.15 17.15
N LYS A 142 3.23 1.70 18.05
CA LYS A 142 3.60 1.35 19.44
C LYS A 142 4.60 0.20 19.52
N ASN A 143 4.68 -0.62 18.50
CA ASN A 143 5.63 -1.73 18.38
C ASN A 143 6.84 -1.37 17.51
N ASP A 144 7.08 -0.11 17.17
CA ASP A 144 8.13 0.39 16.28
C ASP A 144 8.09 -0.25 14.88
N ILE A 145 6.90 -0.54 14.37
CA ILE A 145 6.65 -1.09 13.04
C ILE A 145 5.94 -0.04 12.20
N TYR A 146 6.44 0.20 11.00
CA TYR A 146 5.83 1.08 10.01
C TYR A 146 4.73 0.36 9.25
N VAL A 147 3.76 1.12 8.75
CA VAL A 147 2.65 0.58 7.94
C VAL A 147 2.61 1.29 6.60
N ILE A 148 2.75 0.53 5.52
CA ILE A 148 2.54 1.02 4.16
C ILE A 148 1.32 0.35 3.53
N LEU A 149 0.63 1.09 2.65
CA LEU A 149 -0.49 0.56 1.89
C LEU A 149 -0.07 0.13 0.50
N ASP A 150 -0.63 -0.96 0.05
CA ASP A 150 -0.63 -1.30 -1.36
C ASP A 150 -1.55 -0.34 -2.12
N TRP A 151 -1.04 0.28 -3.14
CA TRP A 151 -1.75 1.28 -3.92
C TRP A 151 -1.75 0.91 -5.40
N VAL A 152 -2.93 0.99 -6.00
CA VAL A 152 -3.15 0.65 -7.41
C VAL A 152 -3.23 1.93 -8.25
N PRO A 153 -2.10 2.47 -8.74
CA PRO A 153 -2.12 3.74 -9.47
C PRO A 153 -2.51 3.60 -10.93
N ASN A 154 -2.34 2.42 -11.53
CA ASN A 154 -2.46 2.23 -12.97
C ASN A 154 -3.92 2.18 -13.46
N HIS A 155 -4.85 1.70 -12.66
CA HIS A 155 -6.23 1.43 -13.07
C HIS A 155 -7.20 1.46 -11.88
N THR A 156 -8.50 1.45 -12.17
CA THR A 156 -9.57 1.30 -11.17
C THR A 156 -10.49 0.13 -11.54
N GLY A 157 -11.40 -0.24 -10.64
CA GLY A 157 -12.55 -1.05 -11.00
C GLY A 157 -13.56 -0.26 -11.84
N TRP A 158 -14.46 -0.97 -12.54
CA TRP A 158 -15.42 -0.38 -13.47
C TRP A 158 -16.60 0.36 -12.82
N ASP A 159 -16.77 0.27 -11.52
CA ASP A 159 -17.77 1.02 -10.74
C ASP A 159 -17.15 2.12 -9.88
N HIS A 160 -15.88 2.47 -10.11
CA HIS A 160 -15.27 3.63 -9.47
C HIS A 160 -16.03 4.92 -9.87
N PRO A 161 -16.31 5.86 -8.95
CA PRO A 161 -17.07 7.09 -9.25
C PRO A 161 -16.50 7.87 -10.43
N TRP A 162 -15.19 7.91 -10.61
CA TRP A 162 -14.53 8.59 -11.73
C TRP A 162 -14.97 8.09 -13.12
N ILE A 163 -15.42 6.82 -13.24
CA ILE A 163 -15.94 6.29 -14.53
C ILE A 163 -17.11 7.16 -15.04
N TYR A 164 -17.95 7.62 -14.13
CA TYR A 164 -19.17 8.36 -14.44
C TYR A 164 -18.99 9.87 -14.35
N GLU A 165 -18.21 10.33 -13.35
CA GLU A 165 -18.02 11.75 -13.05
C GLU A 165 -16.93 12.38 -13.92
N HIS A 166 -15.90 11.61 -14.27
CA HIS A 166 -14.71 12.06 -14.99
C HIS A 166 -14.24 11.00 -16.00
N PRO A 167 -15.02 10.66 -17.04
CA PRO A 167 -14.61 9.65 -18.02
C PRO A 167 -13.32 10.02 -18.76
N ASP A 168 -12.94 11.30 -18.80
CA ASP A 168 -11.69 11.83 -19.33
C ASP A 168 -10.44 11.46 -18.45
N TYR A 169 -10.65 10.96 -17.24
CA TYR A 169 -9.57 10.41 -16.41
C TYR A 169 -9.08 9.04 -16.90
N TYR A 170 -9.79 8.43 -17.83
CA TYR A 170 -9.49 7.10 -18.35
C TYR A 170 -8.99 7.15 -19.77
N THR A 171 -8.15 6.17 -20.11
CA THR A 171 -7.75 5.92 -21.50
C THR A 171 -8.94 5.44 -22.30
N GLN A 172 -9.14 6.04 -23.47
CA GLN A 172 -10.26 5.76 -24.37
C GLN A 172 -9.75 5.33 -25.74
N ASN A 173 -10.50 4.43 -26.39
CA ASN A 173 -10.27 4.06 -27.77
C ASN A 173 -10.77 5.15 -28.75
N GLU A 174 -10.61 4.93 -30.06
CA GLU A 174 -11.06 5.86 -31.10
C GLU A 174 -12.59 6.10 -31.11
N ALA A 175 -13.37 5.19 -30.55
CA ALA A 175 -14.82 5.33 -30.41
C ALA A 175 -15.22 6.12 -29.13
N GLY A 176 -14.26 6.52 -28.30
CA GLY A 176 -14.50 7.20 -27.03
C GLY A 176 -14.92 6.27 -25.89
N GLU A 177 -14.69 4.97 -26.02
CA GLU A 177 -14.99 3.99 -24.99
C GLU A 177 -13.78 3.79 -24.07
N ILE A 178 -14.00 3.77 -22.77
CA ILE A 178 -12.96 3.47 -21.78
C ILE A 178 -12.48 2.02 -21.99
N ILE A 179 -11.15 1.82 -21.95
CA ILE A 179 -10.52 0.52 -22.15
C ILE A 179 -9.87 0.00 -20.88
N ASP A 180 -9.60 -1.30 -20.86
CA ASP A 180 -8.76 -1.94 -19.84
C ASP A 180 -7.27 -1.69 -20.13
N PRO A 181 -6.38 -1.89 -19.14
CA PRO A 181 -4.94 -1.69 -19.30
C PRO A 181 -4.37 -2.50 -20.47
N SER A 182 -3.53 -1.86 -21.26
CA SER A 182 -2.97 -2.44 -22.48
C SER A 182 -1.46 -2.18 -22.58
N ASN A 183 -0.80 -3.01 -23.38
CA ASN A 183 0.60 -2.82 -23.71
C ASN A 183 0.78 -1.51 -24.50
N PRO A 184 1.58 -0.54 -24.03
CA PRO A 184 1.71 0.77 -24.67
C PRO A 184 2.37 0.71 -26.05
N GLU A 185 3.12 -0.35 -26.37
CA GLU A 185 3.80 -0.51 -27.66
C GLU A 185 2.89 -1.15 -28.71
N THR A 186 2.07 -2.11 -28.29
CA THR A 186 1.26 -2.92 -29.23
C THR A 186 -0.21 -2.60 -29.20
N GLY A 187 -0.70 -1.92 -28.14
CA GLY A 187 -2.11 -1.68 -27.88
C GLY A 187 -2.90 -2.94 -27.46
N ALA A 188 -2.23 -4.09 -27.31
CA ALA A 188 -2.89 -5.32 -26.91
C ALA A 188 -3.25 -5.27 -25.41
N SER A 189 -4.50 -5.64 -25.05
CA SER A 189 -4.93 -5.77 -23.66
C SER A 189 -4.04 -6.73 -22.89
N TRP A 190 -3.71 -6.39 -21.64
CA TRP A 190 -3.06 -7.29 -20.70
C TRP A 190 -4.00 -8.40 -20.20
N GLY A 191 -5.29 -8.34 -20.54
CA GLY A 191 -6.29 -9.26 -20.06
C GLY A 191 -6.84 -8.91 -18.68
N TRP A 192 -6.55 -7.72 -18.15
CA TRP A 192 -7.10 -7.21 -16.89
C TRP A 192 -8.46 -6.56 -17.11
N THR A 193 -9.35 -7.28 -17.75
CA THR A 193 -10.65 -6.80 -18.25
C THR A 193 -11.65 -6.42 -17.16
N ASP A 194 -11.36 -6.74 -15.91
CA ASP A 194 -12.08 -6.31 -14.71
C ASP A 194 -11.66 -4.92 -14.20
N THR A 195 -10.72 -4.27 -14.87
CA THR A 195 -10.21 -2.94 -14.52
C THR A 195 -10.27 -1.97 -15.69
N ALA A 196 -10.23 -0.68 -15.41
CA ALA A 196 -10.27 0.43 -16.36
C ALA A 196 -8.99 1.26 -16.26
N ASP A 197 -8.32 1.48 -17.39
CA ASP A 197 -7.01 2.12 -17.49
C ASP A 197 -7.07 3.62 -17.25
N LEU A 198 -6.16 4.15 -16.41
CA LEU A 198 -6.10 5.58 -16.07
C LEU A 198 -5.21 6.37 -17.04
N ASN A 199 -5.75 7.50 -17.50
CA ASN A 199 -5.07 8.39 -18.44
C ASN A 199 -4.13 9.36 -17.72
N TYR A 200 -2.87 9.01 -17.62
CA TYR A 200 -1.83 9.87 -17.03
C TYR A 200 -1.47 11.11 -17.86
N SER A 201 -2.00 11.28 -19.06
CA SER A 201 -1.89 12.54 -19.80
C SER A 201 -2.82 13.62 -19.22
N ASN A 202 -3.87 13.23 -18.48
CA ASN A 202 -4.81 14.16 -17.86
C ASN A 202 -4.24 14.73 -16.52
N PRO A 203 -3.98 16.06 -16.43
CA PRO A 203 -3.42 16.64 -15.21
C PRO A 203 -4.40 16.67 -14.03
N ALA A 204 -5.71 16.70 -14.30
CA ALA A 204 -6.73 16.69 -13.25
C ALA A 204 -6.81 15.29 -12.60
N MET A 205 -6.74 14.22 -13.39
CA MET A 205 -6.64 12.86 -12.89
C MET A 205 -5.41 12.69 -11.98
N ARG A 206 -4.23 13.13 -12.42
CA ARG A 206 -3.01 13.09 -11.61
C ARG A 206 -3.16 13.83 -10.27
N THR A 207 -3.84 14.97 -10.27
CA THR A 207 -4.11 15.74 -9.05
C THR A 207 -5.05 14.96 -8.13
N ALA A 208 -6.14 14.40 -8.66
CA ALA A 208 -7.10 13.62 -7.88
C ALA A 208 -6.46 12.36 -7.27
N MET A 209 -5.54 11.71 -8.00
CA MET A 209 -4.77 10.57 -7.51
C MET A 209 -3.84 10.97 -6.35
N ILE A 210 -3.11 12.08 -6.47
CA ILE A 210 -2.26 12.62 -5.39
C ILE A 210 -3.11 12.97 -4.16
N ASP A 211 -4.28 13.56 -4.35
CA ASP A 211 -5.20 13.87 -3.24
C ASP A 211 -5.71 12.61 -2.53
N ALA A 212 -5.91 11.52 -3.26
CA ALA A 212 -6.28 10.23 -2.67
C ALA A 212 -5.11 9.63 -1.86
N LEU A 213 -3.89 9.71 -2.35
CA LEU A 213 -2.69 9.32 -1.60
C LEU A 213 -2.53 10.16 -0.31
N ARG A 214 -2.61 11.48 -0.42
CA ARG A 214 -2.53 12.40 0.74
C ARG A 214 -3.59 12.11 1.81
N TYR A 215 -4.76 11.63 1.39
CA TYR A 215 -5.85 11.31 2.31
C TYR A 215 -5.42 10.27 3.36
N TRP A 216 -4.81 9.17 2.95
CA TRP A 216 -4.44 8.10 3.88
C TRP A 216 -3.30 8.49 4.82
N VAL A 217 -2.27 9.19 4.34
CA VAL A 217 -1.20 9.70 5.20
C VAL A 217 -1.76 10.66 6.27
N LYS A 218 -2.71 11.54 5.90
CA LYS A 218 -3.32 12.48 6.85
C LYS A 218 -4.33 11.84 7.79
N THR A 219 -5.10 10.87 7.29
CA THR A 219 -6.27 10.34 7.99
C THR A 219 -5.94 9.15 8.88
N ALA A 220 -5.04 8.29 8.42
CA ALA A 220 -4.67 7.05 9.11
C ALA A 220 -3.21 7.03 9.59
N ASP A 221 -2.43 8.08 9.31
CA ASP A 221 -1.01 8.21 9.70
C ASP A 221 -0.11 7.07 9.18
N ILE A 222 -0.44 6.51 8.00
CA ILE A 222 0.40 5.49 7.37
C ILE A 222 1.76 6.07 6.99
N ASP A 223 2.75 5.21 6.82
CA ASP A 223 4.15 5.59 6.63
C ASP A 223 4.61 5.52 5.17
N GLY A 224 3.73 5.19 4.25
CA GLY A 224 4.05 5.17 2.84
C GLY A 224 3.23 4.19 2.02
N TYR A 225 3.79 3.77 0.87
CA TYR A 225 3.08 2.97 -0.10
C TYR A 225 3.96 1.94 -0.79
N ARG A 226 3.36 0.81 -1.16
CA ARG A 226 3.83 -0.04 -2.26
C ARG A 226 2.99 0.30 -3.50
N MET A 227 3.64 0.72 -4.57
CA MET A 227 2.97 1.08 -5.81
C MET A 227 2.91 -0.10 -6.76
N ASP A 228 1.68 -0.57 -6.98
CA ASP A 228 1.34 -1.66 -7.89
C ASP A 228 1.69 -1.29 -9.34
N VAL A 229 2.26 -2.20 -10.09
CA VAL A 229 2.61 -2.05 -11.53
C VAL A 229 3.33 -0.71 -11.83
N ALA A 230 4.26 -0.31 -10.96
CA ALA A 230 4.87 1.03 -11.02
C ALA A 230 5.56 1.31 -12.38
N HIS A 231 6.02 0.29 -13.09
CA HIS A 231 6.65 0.44 -14.41
C HIS A 231 5.72 0.94 -15.52
N GLN A 232 4.39 0.91 -15.32
CA GLN A 232 3.41 1.37 -16.30
C GLN A 232 2.96 2.83 -16.06
N VAL A 233 3.35 3.42 -14.95
CA VAL A 233 2.96 4.78 -14.57
C VAL A 233 4.15 5.73 -14.78
N PRO A 234 3.95 6.94 -15.32
CA PRO A 234 5.05 7.86 -15.58
C PRO A 234 5.84 8.23 -14.31
N VAL A 235 7.17 8.13 -14.37
CA VAL A 235 8.08 8.46 -13.24
C VAL A 235 7.82 9.86 -12.71
N ALA A 236 7.62 10.85 -13.59
CA ALA A 236 7.33 12.24 -13.20
C ALA A 236 6.04 12.40 -12.37
N PHE A 237 5.09 11.47 -12.48
CA PHE A 237 3.93 11.44 -11.58
C PHE A 237 4.35 11.00 -10.18
N PHE A 238 5.13 9.92 -10.07
CA PHE A 238 5.60 9.43 -8.76
C PHE A 238 6.50 10.43 -8.05
N GLU A 239 7.44 11.09 -8.77
CA GLU A 239 8.27 12.16 -8.20
C GLU A 239 7.40 13.27 -7.57
N LYS A 240 6.35 13.69 -8.29
CA LYS A 240 5.42 14.71 -7.79
C LYS A 240 4.56 14.19 -6.63
N ALA A 241 4.11 12.95 -6.70
CA ALA A 241 3.32 12.33 -5.63
C ALA A 241 4.14 12.22 -4.34
N THR A 242 5.35 11.65 -4.41
CA THR A 242 6.25 11.49 -3.28
C THR A 242 6.63 12.84 -2.66
N ALA A 243 6.99 13.83 -3.46
CA ALA A 243 7.25 15.19 -2.97
C ALA A 243 6.03 15.78 -2.23
N SER A 244 4.81 15.53 -2.74
CA SER A 244 3.58 16.00 -2.12
C SER A 244 3.24 15.27 -0.81
N LEU A 245 3.61 14.00 -0.69
CA LEU A 245 3.46 13.23 0.56
C LEU A 245 4.46 13.69 1.61
N GLN A 246 5.71 13.94 1.22
CA GLN A 246 6.78 14.44 2.09
C GLN A 246 6.48 15.82 2.68
N GLU A 247 5.61 16.63 2.07
CA GLU A 247 5.09 17.85 2.69
C GLU A 247 4.28 17.58 3.98
N ILE A 248 3.75 16.35 4.17
CA ILE A 248 2.96 15.97 5.34
C ILE A 248 3.87 15.34 6.39
N LYS A 249 4.61 14.32 6.00
CA LYS A 249 5.65 13.64 6.80
C LYS A 249 6.58 12.84 5.86
N PRO A 250 7.79 12.45 6.30
CA PRO A 250 8.60 11.47 5.59
C PRO A 250 7.83 10.18 5.37
N VAL A 251 7.90 9.65 4.14
CA VAL A 251 7.20 8.43 3.73
C VAL A 251 8.18 7.46 3.10
N PHE A 252 7.93 6.16 3.25
CA PHE A 252 8.63 5.09 2.58
C PHE A 252 7.87 4.65 1.33
N MET A 253 8.56 4.61 0.18
CA MET A 253 7.97 4.30 -1.11
C MET A 253 8.62 3.07 -1.71
N LEU A 254 7.82 2.01 -1.93
CA LEU A 254 8.24 0.75 -2.55
C LEU A 254 7.64 0.63 -3.95
N ALA A 255 8.48 0.44 -4.97
CA ALA A 255 8.02 0.23 -6.34
C ALA A 255 7.92 -1.27 -6.68
N GLU A 256 6.76 -1.70 -7.17
CA GLU A 256 6.69 -2.95 -7.90
C GLU A 256 7.20 -2.74 -9.34
N ALA A 257 8.49 -2.67 -9.46
CA ALA A 257 9.24 -2.48 -10.68
C ALA A 257 10.72 -2.74 -10.40
N GLU A 258 11.53 -2.88 -11.45
CA GLU A 258 12.98 -3.04 -11.37
C GLU A 258 13.66 -2.04 -12.32
N GLN A 259 13.25 -0.78 -12.24
CA GLN A 259 13.74 0.28 -13.13
C GLN A 259 14.53 1.32 -12.33
N PRO A 260 15.86 1.47 -12.55
CA PRO A 260 16.69 2.37 -11.75
C PRO A 260 16.23 3.83 -11.73
N ASN A 261 15.64 4.34 -12.82
CA ASN A 261 15.16 5.72 -12.91
C ASN A 261 14.00 6.04 -11.95
N LEU A 262 13.31 5.02 -11.41
CA LEU A 262 12.31 5.21 -10.36
C LEU A 262 12.95 5.57 -9.02
N MET A 263 14.18 5.11 -8.77
CA MET A 263 14.89 5.31 -7.51
C MET A 263 15.47 6.72 -7.35
N GLU A 264 15.67 7.48 -8.44
CA GLU A 264 16.33 8.79 -8.38
C GLU A 264 15.66 9.78 -7.42
N LYS A 265 14.32 9.80 -7.35
CA LYS A 265 13.55 10.78 -6.54
C LYS A 265 12.20 10.27 -6.04
N ALA A 266 11.71 9.15 -6.56
CA ALA A 266 10.33 8.75 -6.34
C ALA A 266 10.18 7.65 -5.30
N PHE A 267 11.14 6.72 -5.24
CA PHE A 267 11.07 5.53 -4.40
C PHE A 267 12.33 5.33 -3.57
N ASP A 268 12.18 4.67 -2.44
CA ASP A 268 13.26 4.29 -1.53
C ASP A 268 13.71 2.85 -1.76
N MET A 269 12.85 2.02 -2.37
CA MET A 269 13.10 0.60 -2.59
C MET A 269 12.33 0.11 -3.82
N HIS A 270 12.90 -0.86 -4.53
CA HIS A 270 12.24 -1.52 -5.65
C HIS A 270 12.40 -3.05 -5.58
N TYR A 271 11.57 -3.77 -6.34
CA TYR A 271 11.61 -5.23 -6.38
C TYR A 271 12.86 -5.75 -7.06
N ALA A 272 13.50 -6.78 -6.50
CA ALA A 272 14.61 -7.52 -7.13
C ALA A 272 14.08 -8.67 -7.99
N TRP A 273 13.32 -8.36 -9.05
CA TRP A 273 12.71 -9.37 -9.92
C TRP A 273 13.72 -10.26 -10.63
N GLU A 274 14.80 -9.69 -11.15
CA GLU A 274 15.87 -10.45 -11.80
C GLU A 274 16.49 -11.46 -10.83
N PHE A 275 16.72 -11.04 -9.57
CA PHE A 275 17.25 -11.93 -8.53
C PHE A 275 16.26 -13.03 -8.18
N HIS A 276 15.00 -12.70 -8.00
CA HIS A 276 13.93 -13.66 -7.75
C HIS A 276 13.86 -14.73 -8.84
N HIS A 277 13.83 -14.32 -10.09
CA HIS A 277 13.83 -15.25 -11.24
C HIS A 277 15.08 -16.10 -11.31
N LEU A 278 16.25 -15.50 -11.03
CA LEU A 278 17.53 -16.22 -11.00
C LEU A 278 17.53 -17.34 -9.94
N LEU A 279 17.04 -17.08 -8.73
CA LEU A 279 16.93 -18.10 -7.68
C LEU A 279 15.98 -19.24 -8.07
N ASN A 280 14.86 -18.93 -8.72
CA ASN A 280 13.96 -19.94 -9.28
C ASN A 280 14.63 -20.79 -10.36
N ASP A 281 15.38 -20.17 -11.27
CA ASP A 281 16.10 -20.85 -12.35
C ASP A 281 17.24 -21.75 -11.81
N ILE A 282 17.97 -21.30 -10.81
CA ILE A 282 18.99 -22.10 -10.12
C ILE A 282 18.33 -23.30 -9.44
N SER A 283 17.20 -23.10 -8.78
CA SER A 283 16.47 -24.20 -8.13
C SER A 283 15.97 -25.26 -9.10
N LYS A 284 15.60 -24.84 -10.31
CA LYS A 284 15.17 -25.74 -11.40
C LYS A 284 16.33 -26.34 -12.19
N GLY A 285 17.58 -25.95 -11.89
CA GLY A 285 18.78 -26.41 -12.62
C GLY A 285 18.94 -25.79 -14.00
N HIS A 286 18.23 -24.70 -14.32
CA HIS A 286 18.36 -23.96 -15.57
C HIS A 286 19.57 -23.04 -15.57
N LYS A 287 19.96 -22.56 -14.39
CA LYS A 287 21.13 -21.70 -14.12
C LYS A 287 21.94 -22.26 -12.95
N ASN A 288 23.09 -21.69 -12.69
CA ASN A 288 24.01 -22.12 -11.63
C ASN A 288 24.60 -20.91 -10.88
N LEU A 289 25.52 -21.13 -9.93
CA LEU A 289 26.07 -20.07 -9.08
C LEU A 289 26.92 -19.05 -9.85
N THR A 290 27.42 -19.37 -11.05
CA THR A 290 28.17 -18.39 -11.87
C THR A 290 27.27 -17.24 -12.31
N GLU A 291 26.01 -17.52 -12.62
CA GLU A 291 25.03 -16.46 -12.94
C GLU A 291 24.66 -15.65 -11.70
N LEU A 292 24.68 -16.27 -10.51
CA LEU A 292 24.49 -15.53 -9.25
C LEU A 292 25.66 -14.57 -9.01
N ASP A 293 26.91 -15.01 -9.16
CA ASP A 293 28.08 -14.15 -9.02
C ASP A 293 28.06 -13.00 -10.05
N ALA A 294 27.61 -13.29 -11.29
CA ALA A 294 27.44 -12.26 -12.32
C ALA A 294 26.38 -11.24 -11.98
N TYR A 295 25.23 -11.69 -11.42
CA TYR A 295 24.16 -10.81 -10.96
C TYR A 295 24.66 -9.87 -9.86
N LEU A 296 25.30 -10.41 -8.81
CA LEU A 296 25.82 -9.60 -7.69
C LEU A 296 26.82 -8.55 -8.19
N SER A 297 27.76 -8.96 -9.07
CA SER A 297 28.71 -8.04 -9.67
C SER A 297 28.07 -6.96 -10.55
N LYS A 298 26.93 -7.28 -11.20
CA LYS A 298 26.14 -6.31 -11.98
C LYS A 298 25.49 -5.30 -11.04
N MET A 299 24.92 -5.73 -9.93
CA MET A 299 24.24 -4.84 -8.97
C MET A 299 25.20 -3.79 -8.39
N ASP A 300 26.44 -4.15 -8.10
CA ASP A 300 27.49 -3.21 -7.66
C ASP A 300 27.75 -2.06 -8.66
N THR A 301 27.31 -2.19 -9.91
CA THR A 301 27.53 -1.18 -10.96
C THR A 301 26.28 -0.49 -11.45
N VAL A 302 25.11 -1.04 -11.19
CA VAL A 302 23.80 -0.54 -11.69
C VAL A 302 23.07 0.28 -10.63
N LEU A 303 23.16 -0.14 -9.37
CA LEU A 303 22.52 0.55 -8.26
C LEU A 303 23.39 1.71 -7.76
N ALA A 304 22.78 2.84 -7.46
CA ALA A 304 23.42 3.88 -6.67
C ALA A 304 23.62 3.41 -5.22
N ALA A 305 24.46 4.10 -4.46
CA ALA A 305 24.80 3.69 -3.10
C ALA A 305 23.60 3.72 -2.11
N ASP A 306 22.55 4.45 -2.45
CA ASP A 306 21.33 4.63 -1.69
C ASP A 306 20.11 3.89 -2.30
N ASP A 307 20.29 3.20 -3.44
CA ASP A 307 19.26 2.36 -4.01
C ASP A 307 19.15 1.04 -3.24
N ILE A 308 17.93 0.63 -2.90
CA ILE A 308 17.66 -0.57 -2.11
C ILE A 308 16.82 -1.56 -2.91
N ASN A 309 17.30 -2.78 -3.03
CA ASN A 309 16.56 -3.90 -3.58
C ASN A 309 15.69 -4.57 -2.51
N MET A 310 14.42 -4.78 -2.77
CA MET A 310 13.61 -5.70 -1.98
C MET A 310 13.88 -7.13 -2.44
N ASN A 311 14.74 -7.84 -1.72
CA ASN A 311 15.00 -9.24 -1.96
C ASN A 311 13.83 -10.11 -1.47
N PHE A 312 13.32 -11.00 -2.31
CA PHE A 312 12.20 -11.87 -1.95
C PHE A 312 12.22 -13.20 -2.70
N ILE A 313 11.59 -14.22 -2.16
CA ILE A 313 11.45 -15.54 -2.78
C ILE A 313 9.98 -15.93 -3.00
N THR A 314 9.05 -15.17 -2.42
CA THR A 314 7.61 -15.39 -2.56
C THR A 314 6.85 -14.10 -2.31
N ASN A 315 5.71 -13.95 -2.94
CA ASN A 315 4.70 -12.92 -2.70
C ASN A 315 3.33 -13.48 -3.12
N HIS A 316 2.28 -12.66 -3.04
CA HIS A 316 0.92 -13.05 -3.41
C HIS A 316 0.79 -13.48 -4.89
N ASP A 317 1.52 -12.82 -5.82
CA ASP A 317 1.49 -13.12 -7.25
C ASP A 317 2.18 -14.43 -7.56
N GLU A 318 3.43 -14.59 -7.12
CA GLU A 318 4.20 -15.80 -7.37
C GLU A 318 3.50 -17.05 -6.84
N ASN A 319 2.89 -16.97 -5.65
CA ASN A 319 2.12 -18.07 -5.09
C ASN A 319 0.86 -18.37 -5.90
N SER A 320 0.27 -17.38 -6.58
CA SER A 320 -0.93 -17.54 -7.39
C SER A 320 -0.65 -18.09 -8.79
N TRP A 321 0.45 -17.67 -9.40
CA TRP A 321 0.74 -17.97 -10.82
C TRP A 321 1.82 -19.03 -11.03
N ALA A 322 2.88 -19.02 -10.20
CA ALA A 322 4.06 -19.84 -10.39
C ALA A 322 4.12 -21.08 -9.47
N GLY A 323 3.17 -21.19 -8.52
CA GLY A 323 3.11 -22.24 -7.51
C GLY A 323 3.75 -21.84 -6.18
N THR A 324 3.53 -22.68 -5.18
CA THR A 324 4.06 -22.46 -3.83
C THR A 324 5.58 -22.49 -3.80
N LEU A 325 6.17 -21.86 -2.78
CA LEU A 325 7.63 -21.89 -2.57
C LEU A 325 8.19 -23.33 -2.53
N ALA A 326 7.44 -24.28 -1.94
CA ALA A 326 7.85 -25.67 -1.87
C ALA A 326 7.86 -26.36 -3.26
N GLU A 327 6.98 -25.95 -4.17
CA GLU A 327 6.96 -26.43 -5.54
C GLU A 327 8.04 -25.80 -6.40
N ARG A 328 8.30 -24.50 -6.24
CA ARG A 328 9.29 -23.75 -7.02
C ARG A 328 10.73 -24.03 -6.57
N MET A 329 10.96 -24.19 -5.27
CA MET A 329 12.29 -24.33 -4.65
C MET A 329 12.32 -25.49 -3.64
N PRO A 330 12.05 -26.75 -4.07
CA PRO A 330 11.84 -27.88 -3.15
C PRO A 330 13.05 -28.21 -2.28
N ALA A 331 14.26 -28.05 -2.79
CA ALA A 331 15.50 -28.38 -2.07
C ALA A 331 16.27 -27.14 -1.55
N GLN A 332 16.02 -25.97 -2.12
CA GLN A 332 16.79 -24.74 -1.86
C GLN A 332 16.06 -23.70 -1.01
N LYS A 333 14.78 -23.92 -0.66
CA LYS A 333 13.94 -22.90 -0.01
C LYS A 333 14.57 -22.34 1.28
N GLU A 334 15.13 -23.19 2.15
CA GLU A 334 15.74 -22.74 3.41
C GLU A 334 17.02 -21.91 3.15
N ILE A 335 17.88 -22.34 2.23
CA ILE A 335 19.13 -21.63 1.93
C ILE A 335 18.85 -20.31 1.21
N PHE A 336 17.88 -20.28 0.28
CA PHE A 336 17.52 -19.04 -0.39
C PHE A 336 16.76 -18.09 0.52
N THR A 337 15.95 -18.59 1.46
CA THR A 337 15.40 -17.77 2.53
C THR A 337 16.52 -17.12 3.34
N ALA A 338 17.51 -17.88 3.78
CA ALA A 338 18.65 -17.30 4.51
C ALA A 338 19.41 -16.27 3.65
N LEU A 339 19.58 -16.55 2.34
CA LEU A 339 20.31 -15.68 1.43
C LEU A 339 19.66 -14.31 1.30
N ILE A 340 18.32 -14.22 1.09
CA ILE A 340 17.62 -12.93 0.94
C ILE A 340 17.67 -12.06 2.20
N TYR A 341 17.87 -12.65 3.40
CA TYR A 341 18.02 -11.91 4.65
C TYR A 341 19.49 -11.58 5.00
N THR A 342 20.44 -11.99 4.20
CA THR A 342 21.88 -11.80 4.47
C THR A 342 22.60 -11.01 3.40
N LEU A 343 21.99 -10.83 2.24
CA LEU A 343 22.49 -9.95 1.19
C LEU A 343 22.05 -8.50 1.45
N PRO A 344 22.83 -7.52 0.97
CA PRO A 344 22.35 -6.14 0.93
C PRO A 344 21.06 -6.01 0.13
N GLY A 345 20.13 -5.20 0.66
CA GLY A 345 18.84 -4.98 0.00
C GLY A 345 17.73 -4.71 0.98
#